data_5b38bd3332917ecf3dd95eadf89217c1
#
_entry.id   5b38bd3332917ecf3dd95eadf89217c1
#
_cell.length_a   1.000
_cell.length_b   1.000
_cell.length_c   1.000
_cell.angle_alpha   90.00
_cell.angle_beta   90.00
_cell.angle_gamma   90.00
#
_symmetry.space_group_name_H-M   'P 1'
#
loop_
_entity.id
_entity.type
_entity.pdbx_description
1 polymer ?
#
loop_
_entity_poly.entity_id
_entity_poly.type
_entity_poly.pdbx_seq_one_letter_code
_entity_poly.pdbx_strand_id
1 'polypeptide(L)'
;FNFSIDNYPVTEKSAAKRLEEFIENSISNYKEFRDIPSLSSTSNLSSSFAIGLISSKQAINKVFSSSDGTGTGQFAWVNEIIWREFYKYITYHYPHVSKGKSFNPKYDLISWREDEDSFIRWCEGKTGIPIVDAAMRQLNQTKWMHNRLRMITAMFLSKNLLICLLYTSDAADD
;
A
#
# COMPACT_ATOMS: atom_id res chain seq x y z
N PHE A 1 17.84 -11.64 6.28
CA PHE A 1 16.54 -11.01 6.38
C PHE A 1 15.83 -11.50 7.65
N ASN A 2 15.60 -10.64 8.65
CA ASN A 2 14.76 -10.95 9.83
C ASN A 2 13.29 -10.68 9.48
N PHE A 3 12.74 -11.46 8.56
CA PHE A 3 11.31 -11.41 8.26
C PHE A 3 10.59 -12.27 9.31
N SER A 4 9.76 -11.64 10.15
CA SER A 4 8.88 -12.37 11.06
C SER A 4 7.53 -12.60 10.37
N ILE A 5 7.24 -13.86 10.07
CA ILE A 5 5.97 -14.30 9.50
C ILE A 5 4.80 -14.02 10.46
N ASP A 6 5.09 -13.89 11.77
CA ASP A 6 4.08 -13.68 12.81
C ASP A 6 3.33 -12.35 12.66
N ASN A 7 3.92 -11.41 11.93
CA ASN A 7 3.29 -10.11 11.65
C ASN A 7 2.21 -10.17 10.56
N TYR A 8 2.12 -11.29 9.82
CA TYR A 8 1.21 -11.40 8.68
C TYR A 8 0.26 -12.58 8.85
N PRO A 9 -1.06 -12.37 8.68
CA PRO A 9 -2.02 -13.47 8.66
C PRO A 9 -1.72 -14.42 7.51
N VAL A 10 -1.57 -15.72 7.83
CA VAL A 10 -1.31 -16.79 6.85
C VAL A 10 -2.49 -17.74 6.67
N THR A 11 -3.56 -17.56 7.46
CA THR A 11 -4.80 -18.35 7.38
C THR A 11 -6.02 -17.44 7.40
N GLU A 12 -7.16 -17.94 6.89
CA GLU A 12 -8.43 -17.22 6.97
C GLU A 12 -8.79 -16.84 8.42
N LYS A 13 -8.57 -17.78 9.36
CA LYS A 13 -8.83 -17.55 10.79
C LYS A 13 -7.98 -16.42 11.37
N SER A 14 -6.69 -16.37 11.02
CA SER A 14 -5.80 -15.28 11.48
C SER A 14 -6.13 -13.94 10.83
N ALA A 15 -6.57 -13.94 9.57
CA ALA A 15 -7.02 -12.74 8.88
C ALA A 15 -8.33 -12.20 9.49
N ALA A 16 -9.28 -13.07 9.79
CA ALA A 16 -10.54 -12.73 10.46
C ALA A 16 -10.28 -12.13 11.86
N LYS A 17 -9.41 -12.78 12.64
CA LYS A 17 -9.01 -12.27 13.97
C LYS A 17 -8.35 -10.88 13.86
N ARG A 18 -7.45 -10.67 12.91
CA ARG A 18 -6.83 -9.35 12.66
C ARG A 18 -7.87 -8.28 12.32
N LEU A 19 -8.89 -8.64 11.53
CA LEU A 19 -9.99 -7.72 11.23
C LEU A 19 -10.79 -7.38 12.49
N GLU A 20 -11.09 -8.37 13.34
CA GLU A 20 -11.80 -8.14 14.61
C GLU A 20 -11.02 -7.21 15.53
N GLU A 21 -9.75 -7.48 15.74
CA GLU A 21 -8.86 -6.63 16.54
C GLU A 21 -8.80 -5.18 16.03
N PHE A 22 -8.77 -5.02 14.70
CA PHE A 22 -8.80 -3.70 14.07
C PHE A 22 -10.14 -2.97 14.31
N ILE A 23 -11.27 -3.68 14.19
CA ILE A 23 -12.61 -3.13 14.42
C ILE A 23 -12.77 -2.69 15.87
N GLU A 24 -12.29 -3.48 16.81
CA GLU A 24 -12.42 -3.20 18.24
C GLU A 24 -11.53 -2.03 18.70
N ASN A 25 -10.31 -1.94 18.20
CA ASN A 25 -9.31 -1.05 18.78
C ASN A 25 -8.99 0.20 17.94
N SER A 26 -9.23 0.18 16.62
CA SER A 26 -8.65 1.21 15.75
C SER A 26 -9.63 1.85 14.77
N ILE A 27 -10.69 1.16 14.37
CA ILE A 27 -11.55 1.63 13.28
C ILE A 27 -12.26 2.96 13.59
N SER A 28 -12.61 3.21 14.84
CA SER A 28 -13.31 4.44 15.27
C SER A 28 -12.50 5.69 14.94
N ASN A 29 -11.18 5.64 15.15
CA ASN A 29 -10.26 6.75 14.93
C ASN A 29 -9.53 6.65 13.58
N TYR A 30 -9.88 5.67 12.73
CA TYR A 30 -9.19 5.41 11.48
C TYR A 30 -9.10 6.64 10.58
N LYS A 31 -10.17 7.41 10.47
CA LYS A 31 -10.22 8.62 9.62
C LYS A 31 -9.15 9.63 10.02
N GLU A 32 -8.89 9.80 11.30
CA GLU A 32 -7.94 10.78 11.84
C GLU A 32 -6.49 10.28 11.78
N PHE A 33 -6.30 8.99 12.08
CA PHE A 33 -4.95 8.44 12.30
C PHE A 33 -4.37 7.70 11.10
N ARG A 34 -5.19 7.38 10.09
CA ARG A 34 -4.76 6.61 8.89
C ARG A 34 -3.59 7.21 8.13
N ASP A 35 -3.38 8.51 8.24
CA ASP A 35 -2.34 9.24 7.51
C ASP A 35 -1.08 9.51 8.34
N ILE A 36 -1.03 9.01 9.58
CA ILE A 36 0.10 9.19 10.50
C ILE A 36 0.94 7.90 10.53
N PRO A 37 2.09 7.85 9.83
CA PRO A 37 2.87 6.61 9.68
C PRO A 37 3.45 6.04 10.99
N SER A 38 3.62 6.87 12.01
CA SER A 38 4.14 6.47 13.32
C SER A 38 3.11 5.73 14.19
N LEU A 39 1.82 5.77 13.81
CA LEU A 39 0.75 5.11 14.54
C LEU A 39 0.39 3.76 13.92
N SER A 40 0.17 2.76 14.75
CA SER A 40 -0.35 1.45 14.32
C SER A 40 -1.88 1.50 14.19
N SER A 41 -2.38 2.34 13.29
CA SER A 41 -3.81 2.65 13.13
C SER A 41 -4.44 2.04 11.87
N THR A 42 -3.69 1.27 11.10
CA THR A 42 -4.17 0.60 9.87
C THR A 42 -4.43 -0.88 10.11
N SER A 43 -5.31 -1.48 9.31
CA SER A 43 -5.71 -2.89 9.48
C SER A 43 -4.61 -3.90 9.13
N ASN A 44 -3.62 -3.51 8.32
CA ASN A 44 -2.56 -4.37 7.80
C ASN A 44 -3.09 -5.65 7.08
N LEU A 45 -4.28 -5.55 6.46
CA LEU A 45 -4.96 -6.67 5.78
C LEU A 45 -4.75 -6.68 4.26
N SER A 46 -3.92 -5.79 3.71
CA SER A 46 -3.73 -5.69 2.26
C SER A 46 -3.26 -7.00 1.61
N SER A 47 -2.30 -7.69 2.23
CA SER A 47 -1.84 -9.00 1.79
C SER A 47 -2.93 -10.07 1.88
N SER A 48 -3.71 -10.09 2.97
CA SER A 48 -4.83 -11.02 3.15
C SER A 48 -5.92 -10.85 2.10
N PHE A 49 -6.22 -9.60 1.71
CA PHE A 49 -7.12 -9.32 0.59
C PHE A 49 -6.52 -9.72 -0.77
N ALA A 50 -5.21 -9.56 -0.95
CA ALA A 50 -4.54 -9.87 -2.21
C ALA A 50 -4.56 -11.36 -2.52
N ILE A 51 -4.30 -12.21 -1.52
CA ILE A 51 -4.26 -13.67 -1.67
C ILE A 51 -5.61 -14.34 -1.35
N GLY A 52 -6.65 -13.57 -1.03
CA GLY A 52 -8.02 -14.07 -0.86
C GLY A 52 -8.31 -14.75 0.48
N LEU A 53 -7.50 -14.55 1.54
CA LEU A 53 -7.80 -15.05 2.89
C LEU A 53 -9.06 -14.41 3.48
N ILE A 54 -9.41 -13.22 3.03
CA ILE A 54 -10.64 -12.53 3.39
C ILE A 54 -11.19 -11.80 2.17
N SER A 55 -12.49 -11.89 1.93
CA SER A 55 -13.13 -11.15 0.83
C SER A 55 -13.57 -9.74 1.28
N SER A 56 -13.64 -8.82 0.32
CA SER A 56 -14.18 -7.47 0.54
C SER A 56 -15.57 -7.51 1.15
N LYS A 57 -16.43 -8.43 0.67
CA LYS A 57 -17.80 -8.60 1.18
C LYS A 57 -17.83 -9.04 2.65
N GLN A 58 -17.03 -10.04 3.01
CA GLN A 58 -16.92 -10.49 4.41
C GLN A 58 -16.46 -9.36 5.33
N ALA A 59 -15.43 -8.62 4.92
CA ALA A 59 -14.88 -7.54 5.71
C ALA A 59 -15.88 -6.39 5.92
N ILE A 60 -16.57 -5.96 4.86
CA ILE A 60 -17.60 -4.92 4.93
C ILE A 60 -18.75 -5.35 5.83
N ASN A 61 -19.25 -6.58 5.65
CA ASN A 61 -20.33 -7.12 6.49
C ASN A 61 -19.94 -7.15 7.97
N LYS A 62 -18.69 -7.57 8.26
CA LYS A 62 -18.19 -7.61 9.64
C LYS A 62 -18.14 -6.22 10.28
N VAL A 63 -17.66 -5.21 9.55
CA VAL A 63 -17.61 -3.83 10.03
C VAL A 63 -19.01 -3.31 10.37
N PHE A 64 -20.00 -3.51 9.49
CA PHE A 64 -21.35 -3.02 9.71
C PHE A 64 -22.14 -3.83 10.74
N SER A 65 -21.80 -5.09 10.99
CA SER A 65 -22.45 -5.91 12.02
C SER A 65 -21.87 -5.74 13.42
N SER A 66 -20.65 -5.23 13.54
CA SER A 66 -19.93 -5.15 14.81
C SER A 66 -20.04 -3.78 15.52
N SER A 67 -20.61 -2.79 14.86
CA SER A 67 -20.80 -1.44 15.41
C SER A 67 -22.14 -0.90 14.99
N ASP A 68 -22.62 0.19 15.61
CA ASP A 68 -23.83 0.90 15.16
C ASP A 68 -23.73 1.44 13.72
N GLY A 69 -22.72 0.98 12.98
CA GLY A 69 -22.54 1.06 11.53
C GLY A 69 -22.33 2.47 10.95
N THR A 70 -22.35 3.52 11.77
CA THR A 70 -22.46 4.91 11.31
C THR A 70 -21.27 5.80 11.63
N GLY A 71 -20.18 5.23 12.18
CA GLY A 71 -18.98 6.00 12.51
C GLY A 71 -18.20 6.48 11.29
N THR A 72 -17.62 7.67 11.37
CA THR A 72 -16.82 8.25 10.28
C THR A 72 -15.59 7.43 9.94
N GLY A 73 -15.00 6.72 10.91
CA GLY A 73 -13.86 5.84 10.72
C GLY A 73 -14.21 4.59 9.92
N GLN A 74 -15.37 3.97 10.22
CA GLN A 74 -15.90 2.82 9.47
C GLN A 74 -16.12 3.16 7.99
N PHE A 75 -16.80 4.25 7.71
CA PHE A 75 -16.99 4.71 6.33
C PHE A 75 -15.67 5.02 5.63
N ALA A 76 -14.72 5.66 6.31
CA ALA A 76 -13.42 5.94 5.75
C ALA A 76 -12.67 4.65 5.39
N TRP A 77 -12.71 3.61 6.24
CA TRP A 77 -12.07 2.34 5.97
C TRP A 77 -12.76 1.55 4.84
N VAL A 78 -14.10 1.51 4.85
CA VAL A 78 -14.87 0.86 3.77
C VAL A 78 -14.59 1.53 2.42
N ASN A 79 -14.42 2.86 2.41
CA ASN A 79 -14.06 3.58 1.19
C ASN A 79 -12.71 3.11 0.61
N GLU A 80 -11.75 2.69 1.43
CA GLU A 80 -10.48 2.11 0.93
C GLU A 80 -10.70 0.76 0.23
N ILE A 81 -11.67 -0.03 0.68
CA ILE A 81 -12.05 -1.26 -0.01
C ILE A 81 -12.72 -0.94 -1.36
N ILE A 82 -13.55 0.11 -1.42
CA ILE A 82 -14.15 0.59 -2.67
C ILE A 82 -13.06 1.05 -3.65
N TRP A 83 -12.06 1.80 -3.18
CA TRP A 83 -10.91 2.19 -4.01
C TRP A 83 -10.15 0.98 -4.56
N ARG A 84 -9.98 -0.07 -3.75
CA ARG A 84 -9.35 -1.32 -4.22
C ARG A 84 -10.13 -1.94 -5.39
N GLU A 85 -11.44 -2.02 -5.30
CA GLU A 85 -12.28 -2.54 -6.38
C GLU A 85 -12.27 -1.61 -7.61
N PHE A 86 -12.27 -0.29 -7.39
CA PHE A 86 -12.13 0.68 -8.48
C PHE A 86 -10.85 0.46 -9.29
N TYR A 87 -9.70 0.27 -8.64
CA TYR A 87 -8.45 0.00 -9.37
C TYR A 87 -8.45 -1.33 -10.11
N LYS A 88 -9.16 -2.35 -9.63
CA LYS A 88 -9.38 -3.59 -10.39
C LYS A 88 -10.20 -3.33 -11.65
N TYR A 89 -11.24 -2.50 -11.55
CA TYR A 89 -12.02 -2.06 -12.71
C TYR A 89 -11.17 -1.32 -13.73
N ILE A 90 -10.30 -0.42 -13.28
CA ILE A 90 -9.35 0.26 -14.17
C ILE A 90 -8.49 -0.76 -14.91
N THR A 91 -7.89 -1.72 -14.21
CA THR A 91 -7.05 -2.74 -14.83
C THR A 91 -7.82 -3.63 -15.81
N TYR A 92 -9.07 -3.94 -15.51
CA TYR A 92 -9.94 -4.72 -16.39
C TYR A 92 -10.28 -3.99 -17.69
N HIS A 93 -10.66 -2.70 -17.62
CA HIS A 93 -11.05 -1.90 -18.78
C HIS A 93 -9.86 -1.34 -19.57
N TYR A 94 -8.72 -1.19 -18.92
CA TYR A 94 -7.48 -0.64 -19.48
C TYR A 94 -6.30 -1.62 -19.30
N PRO A 95 -6.36 -2.83 -19.90
CA PRO A 95 -5.37 -3.88 -19.64
C PRO A 95 -3.95 -3.52 -20.10
N HIS A 96 -3.77 -2.50 -20.92
CA HIS A 96 -2.46 -2.00 -21.32
C HIS A 96 -1.66 -1.45 -20.12
N VAL A 97 -2.33 -0.98 -19.08
CA VAL A 97 -1.68 -0.47 -17.85
C VAL A 97 -0.92 -1.57 -17.12
N SER A 98 -1.44 -2.81 -17.12
CA SER A 98 -0.75 -3.96 -16.51
C SER A 98 0.42 -4.49 -17.36
N LYS A 99 0.62 -3.93 -18.55
CA LYS A 99 1.70 -4.29 -19.50
C LYS A 99 2.76 -3.19 -19.59
N GLY A 100 2.95 -2.42 -18.54
CA GLY A 100 3.96 -1.38 -18.50
C GLY A 100 3.68 -0.14 -19.37
N LYS A 101 2.43 0.06 -19.80
CA LYS A 101 2.02 1.25 -20.56
C LYS A 101 1.32 2.26 -19.67
N SER A 102 1.53 3.54 -19.93
CA SER A 102 0.85 4.61 -19.20
C SER A 102 -0.66 4.59 -19.45
N PHE A 103 -1.45 4.94 -18.43
CA PHE A 103 -2.90 5.10 -18.56
C PHE A 103 -3.26 6.11 -19.66
N ASN A 104 -2.54 7.23 -19.73
CA ASN A 104 -2.60 8.17 -20.84
C ASN A 104 -1.33 8.01 -21.70
N PRO A 105 -1.45 7.59 -22.98
CA PRO A 105 -0.31 7.32 -23.84
C PRO A 105 0.67 8.49 -24.02
N LYS A 106 0.23 9.73 -23.81
CA LYS A 106 1.11 10.91 -23.85
C LYS A 106 2.26 10.82 -22.85
N TYR A 107 2.08 10.13 -21.74
CA TYR A 107 3.10 9.97 -20.71
C TYR A 107 4.15 8.91 -21.04
N ASP A 108 3.92 8.07 -22.04
CA ASP A 108 4.95 7.15 -22.56
C ASP A 108 6.10 7.89 -23.26
N LEU A 109 5.89 9.18 -23.61
CA LEU A 109 6.88 10.02 -24.27
C LEU A 109 7.79 10.80 -23.28
N ILE A 110 7.62 10.60 -21.99
CA ILE A 110 8.46 11.27 -20.99
C ILE A 110 9.87 10.69 -21.05
N SER A 111 10.86 11.56 -21.23
CA SER A 111 12.27 11.19 -21.10
C SER A 111 12.63 11.13 -19.62
N TRP A 112 12.83 9.93 -19.11
CA TRP A 112 13.27 9.70 -17.75
C TRP A 112 14.79 9.85 -17.64
N ARG A 113 15.25 10.23 -16.44
CA ARG A 113 16.67 10.27 -16.14
C ARG A 113 17.19 8.85 -15.87
N GLU A 114 18.29 8.51 -16.49
CA GLU A 114 19.05 7.28 -16.24
C GLU A 114 20.14 7.61 -15.21
N ASP A 115 19.89 7.34 -13.93
CA ASP A 115 20.79 7.60 -12.82
C ASP A 115 20.73 6.44 -11.83
N GLU A 116 21.50 5.44 -12.11
CA GLU A 116 21.56 4.19 -11.34
C GLU A 116 22.04 4.44 -9.89
N ASP A 117 23.01 5.33 -9.68
CA ASP A 117 23.49 5.66 -8.34
C ASP A 117 22.39 6.26 -7.46
N SER A 118 21.61 7.20 -8.00
CA SER A 118 20.48 7.79 -7.28
C SER A 118 19.38 6.78 -7.03
N PHE A 119 19.13 5.87 -7.97
CA PHE A 119 18.16 4.78 -7.82
C PHE A 119 18.58 3.81 -6.70
N ILE A 120 19.83 3.36 -6.69
CA ILE A 120 20.38 2.47 -5.64
C ILE A 120 20.28 3.15 -4.26
N ARG A 121 20.67 4.43 -4.15
CA ARG A 121 20.53 5.18 -2.90
C ARG A 121 19.07 5.27 -2.42
N TRP A 122 18.14 5.45 -3.34
CA TRP A 122 16.71 5.43 -3.02
C TRP A 122 16.29 4.04 -2.53
N CYS A 123 16.64 2.96 -3.20
CA CYS A 123 16.36 1.59 -2.79
C CYS A 123 16.91 1.28 -1.39
N GLU A 124 18.12 1.74 -1.07
CA GLU A 124 18.77 1.51 0.21
C GLU A 124 18.31 2.45 1.34
N GLY A 125 17.50 3.46 1.04
CA GLY A 125 17.10 4.50 1.99
C GLY A 125 18.27 5.38 2.43
N LYS A 126 19.06 5.84 1.46
CA LYS A 126 20.26 6.68 1.62
C LYS A 126 20.18 7.95 0.76
N THR A 127 18.98 8.46 0.53
CA THR A 127 18.76 9.67 -0.29
C THR A 127 19.16 10.96 0.42
N GLY A 128 19.28 10.94 1.74
CA GLY A 128 19.48 12.12 2.58
C GLY A 128 18.16 12.82 2.98
N ILE A 129 17.02 12.34 2.50
CA ILE A 129 15.69 12.85 2.89
C ILE A 129 15.10 11.93 3.96
N PRO A 130 15.03 12.38 5.24
CA PRO A 130 14.75 11.51 6.38
C PRO A 130 13.48 10.66 6.25
N ILE A 131 12.38 11.24 5.75
CA ILE A 131 11.11 10.52 5.61
C ILE A 131 11.16 9.45 4.51
N VAL A 132 11.86 9.73 3.40
CA VAL A 132 12.06 8.76 2.30
C VAL A 132 12.95 7.63 2.79
N ASP A 133 14.06 7.96 3.43
CA ASP A 133 15.05 6.99 3.90
C ASP A 133 14.46 6.08 4.98
N ALA A 134 13.70 6.64 5.92
CA ALA A 134 13.01 5.85 6.94
C ALA A 134 12.00 4.87 6.33
N ALA A 135 11.22 5.34 5.34
CA ALA A 135 10.22 4.53 4.66
C ALA A 135 10.85 3.38 3.87
N MET A 136 11.91 3.64 3.12
CA MET A 136 12.61 2.62 2.33
C MET A 136 13.32 1.60 3.23
N ARG A 137 13.93 2.02 4.35
CA ARG A 137 14.50 1.11 5.35
C ARG A 137 13.42 0.25 6.01
N GLN A 138 12.25 0.80 6.33
CA GLN A 138 11.11 0.04 6.84
C GLN A 138 10.71 -1.05 5.84
N LEU A 139 10.55 -0.69 4.56
CA LEU A 139 10.22 -1.65 3.50
C LEU A 139 11.27 -2.77 3.42
N ASN A 140 12.54 -2.41 3.40
CA ASN A 140 13.63 -3.38 3.31
C ASN A 140 13.67 -4.36 4.50
N GLN A 141 13.37 -3.87 5.71
CA GLN A 141 13.43 -4.67 6.94
C GLN A 141 12.17 -5.51 7.15
N THR A 142 10.98 -4.91 6.92
CA THR A 142 9.70 -5.52 7.30
C THR A 142 8.88 -6.04 6.12
N LYS A 143 9.27 -5.71 4.88
CA LYS A 143 8.52 -5.96 3.65
C LYS A 143 7.14 -5.27 3.62
N TRP A 144 6.95 -4.33 4.52
CA TRP A 144 5.74 -3.50 4.61
C TRP A 144 6.10 -2.02 4.66
N MET A 145 5.25 -1.21 4.05
CA MET A 145 5.37 0.25 4.09
C MET A 145 3.98 0.86 4.19
N HIS A 146 3.82 1.82 5.08
CA HIS A 146 2.59 2.59 5.23
C HIS A 146 2.18 3.27 3.91
N ASN A 147 0.86 3.30 3.59
CA ASN A 147 0.36 3.83 2.31
C ASN A 147 0.84 5.27 2.03
N ARG A 148 0.79 6.14 3.01
CA ARG A 148 1.25 7.53 2.84
C ARG A 148 2.75 7.60 2.49
N LEU A 149 3.56 6.74 3.08
CA LEU A 149 4.98 6.66 2.78
C LEU A 149 5.24 6.10 1.37
N ARG A 150 4.43 5.14 0.88
CA ARG A 150 4.51 4.67 -0.51
C ARG A 150 4.30 5.79 -1.51
N MET A 151 3.32 6.67 -1.25
CA MET A 151 3.07 7.84 -2.09
C MET A 151 4.26 8.80 -2.08
N ILE A 152 4.82 9.08 -0.90
CA ILE A 152 5.95 10.01 -0.74
C ILE A 152 7.20 9.47 -1.43
N THR A 153 7.55 8.20 -1.21
CA THR A 153 8.75 7.58 -1.81
C THR A 153 8.64 7.47 -3.33
N ALA A 154 7.49 7.07 -3.85
CA ALA A 154 7.24 6.99 -5.29
C ALA A 154 7.25 8.39 -5.96
N MET A 155 6.66 9.39 -5.31
CA MET A 155 6.70 10.77 -5.81
C MET A 155 8.12 11.34 -5.77
N PHE A 156 8.91 11.02 -4.76
CA PHE A 156 10.30 11.44 -4.68
C PHE A 156 11.11 10.85 -5.85
N LEU A 157 10.99 9.55 -6.10
CA LEU A 157 11.66 8.90 -7.22
C LEU A 157 11.27 9.53 -8.55
N SER A 158 9.96 9.64 -8.83
CA SER A 158 9.48 10.05 -10.15
C SER A 158 9.53 11.57 -10.38
N LYS A 159 9.33 12.41 -9.36
CA LYS A 159 9.24 13.87 -9.52
C LYS A 159 10.50 14.62 -9.12
N ASN A 160 11.25 14.13 -8.14
CA ASN A 160 12.47 14.79 -7.67
C ASN A 160 13.71 14.21 -8.34
N LEU A 161 13.78 12.88 -8.47
CA LEU A 161 14.90 12.24 -9.16
C LEU A 161 14.68 12.09 -10.66
N LEU A 162 13.42 12.22 -11.15
CA LEU A 162 13.03 12.03 -12.54
C LEU A 162 13.36 10.62 -13.07
N ILE A 163 13.35 9.62 -12.20
CA ILE A 163 13.58 8.22 -12.53
C ILE A 163 12.21 7.52 -12.69
N CYS A 164 12.10 6.69 -13.71
CA CYS A 164 10.87 5.96 -14.00
C CYS A 164 10.54 4.97 -12.88
N LEU A 165 9.29 5.02 -12.39
CA LEU A 165 8.84 4.10 -11.35
C LEU A 165 8.79 2.64 -11.84
N LEU A 166 8.68 2.40 -13.16
CA LEU A 166 8.66 1.06 -13.73
C LEU A 166 10.00 0.32 -13.59
N TYR A 167 11.12 1.03 -13.41
CA TYR A 167 12.40 0.38 -13.06
C TYR A 167 12.33 -0.43 -11.76
N THR A 168 11.38 -0.15 -10.88
CA THR A 168 11.19 -0.92 -9.65
C THR A 168 10.61 -2.32 -9.89
N SER A 169 9.99 -2.58 -11.05
CA SER A 169 9.45 -3.88 -11.41
C SER A 169 10.49 -4.77 -12.08
N ASP A 170 11.40 -4.20 -12.87
CA ASP A 170 12.43 -4.96 -13.58
C ASP A 170 13.53 -5.47 -12.61
N ALA A 171 13.82 -4.72 -11.54
CA ALA A 171 14.76 -5.14 -10.50
C ALA A 171 14.25 -6.31 -9.61
N ALA A 172 13.03 -6.79 -9.81
CA ALA A 172 12.47 -7.93 -9.09
C ALA A 172 12.60 -9.25 -9.87
N ASP A 173 12.99 -9.18 -11.16
CA ASP A 173 13.11 -10.33 -12.06
C ASP A 173 14.56 -10.85 -12.18
N ASP A 174 15.56 -10.17 -11.58
CA ASP A 174 16.95 -10.59 -11.41
C ASP A 174 17.21 -11.09 -9.95
#